data_c3f905722d66eccb11915e7f736ced16
#
_entry.id   c3f905722d66eccb11915e7f736ced16
#
_cell.length_a   1.000
_cell.length_b   1.000
_cell.length_c   1.000
_cell.angle_alpha   90.00
_cell.angle_beta   90.00
_cell.angle_gamma   90.00
#
_symmetry.space_group_name_H-M   'P 1'
#
loop_
_entity.id
_entity.type
_entity.pdbx_description
1 polymer ?
#
loop_
_entity_poly.entity_id
_entity_poly.type
_entity_poly.pdbx_seq_one_letter_code
_entity_poly.pdbx_strand_id
1 'polypeptide(L)'
;MKFAIVAALLCVAASAWAQQIALSKLQCKEFIGLPRETIAHLTLWLDGYFTDEEDPAVVDLDKMKGKAEKLVSYCAQNPRLRVMTAAEDVLVK
;
A
#
# COMPACT_ATOMS: atom_id res chain seq x y z
N MET A 1 -20.40 -17.71 -31.80
CA MET A 1 -19.28 -16.80 -32.05
C MET A 1 -19.22 -15.63 -31.08
N LYS A 2 -20.33 -14.89 -30.98
CA LYS A 2 -20.36 -13.74 -30.07
C LYS A 2 -20.25 -14.09 -28.59
N PHE A 3 -20.68 -15.28 -28.22
CA PHE A 3 -20.71 -15.73 -26.82
C PHE A 3 -19.33 -16.01 -26.23
N ALA A 4 -18.37 -16.41 -27.06
CA ALA A 4 -17.04 -16.71 -26.60
C ALA A 4 -16.32 -15.44 -26.09
N ILE A 5 -16.57 -14.30 -26.70
CA ILE A 5 -15.96 -13.02 -26.33
C ILE A 5 -16.46 -12.57 -24.96
N VAL A 6 -17.77 -12.76 -24.71
CA VAL A 6 -18.36 -12.38 -23.41
C VAL A 6 -17.78 -13.20 -22.27
N ALA A 7 -17.57 -14.49 -22.49
CA ALA A 7 -16.99 -15.37 -21.48
C ALA A 7 -15.57 -14.94 -21.11
N ALA A 8 -14.77 -14.52 -22.09
CA ALA A 8 -13.41 -14.04 -21.84
C ALA A 8 -13.40 -12.78 -20.97
N LEU A 9 -14.32 -11.87 -21.20
CA LEU A 9 -14.42 -10.64 -20.39
C LEU A 9 -14.79 -10.94 -18.95
N LEU A 10 -15.66 -11.89 -18.72
CA LEU A 10 -16.05 -12.29 -17.37
C LEU A 10 -14.88 -12.88 -16.59
N CYS A 11 -14.02 -13.66 -17.24
CA CYS A 11 -12.84 -14.23 -16.61
C CYS A 11 -11.86 -13.15 -16.16
N VAL A 12 -11.65 -12.12 -16.97
CA VAL A 12 -10.76 -11.00 -16.62
C VAL A 12 -11.31 -10.24 -15.41
N ALA A 13 -12.60 -9.98 -15.39
CA ALA A 13 -13.23 -9.28 -14.27
C ALA A 13 -13.11 -10.07 -12.96
N ALA A 14 -13.30 -11.40 -13.03
CA ALA A 14 -13.20 -12.26 -11.85
C ALA A 14 -11.81 -12.24 -11.22
N SER A 15 -10.74 -12.23 -12.04
CA SER A 15 -9.37 -12.22 -11.50
C SER A 15 -9.01 -10.92 -10.80
N ALA A 16 -9.64 -9.80 -11.15
CA ALA A 16 -9.37 -8.51 -10.50
C ALA A 16 -9.88 -8.45 -9.06
N TRP A 17 -10.80 -9.34 -8.68
CA TRP A 17 -11.42 -9.32 -7.35
C TRP A 17 -10.67 -10.13 -6.31
N ALA A 18 -9.69 -10.92 -6.71
CA ALA A 18 -8.98 -11.82 -5.81
C ALA A 18 -7.71 -11.22 -5.22
N GLN A 19 -7.48 -9.93 -5.44
CA GLN A 19 -6.25 -9.30 -5.00
C GLN A 19 -6.24 -9.05 -3.50
N GLN A 20 -5.25 -9.62 -2.83
CA GLN A 20 -5.00 -9.41 -1.42
C GLN A 20 -3.52 -9.04 -1.25
N ILE A 21 -3.25 -8.17 -0.28
CA ILE A 21 -1.89 -7.74 0.00
C ILE A 21 -1.54 -8.12 1.44
N ALA A 22 -0.58 -9.03 1.59
CA ALA A 22 -0.06 -9.40 2.89
C ALA A 22 1.06 -8.45 3.27
N LEU A 23 0.74 -7.39 4.00
CA LEU A 23 1.70 -6.34 4.36
C LEU A 23 2.89 -6.87 5.14
N SER A 24 2.70 -7.90 5.96
CA SER A 24 3.78 -8.51 6.73
C SER A 24 4.84 -9.15 5.85
N LYS A 25 4.51 -9.48 4.61
CA LYS A 25 5.43 -10.14 3.67
C LYS A 25 5.87 -9.22 2.54
N LEU A 26 5.24 -8.07 2.39
CA LEU A 26 5.53 -7.16 1.30
C LEU A 26 6.88 -6.49 1.50
N GLN A 27 7.74 -6.58 0.49
CA GLN A 27 9.04 -5.91 0.50
C GLN A 27 8.92 -4.52 -0.14
N CYS A 28 9.85 -3.66 0.24
CA CYS A 28 9.90 -2.29 -0.29
C CYS A 28 9.93 -2.23 -1.82
N LYS A 29 10.69 -3.13 -2.46
CA LYS A 29 10.76 -3.17 -3.92
C LYS A 29 9.41 -3.44 -4.58
N GLU A 30 8.57 -4.22 -3.92
CA GLU A 30 7.23 -4.51 -4.42
C GLU A 30 6.28 -3.35 -4.14
N PHE A 31 6.42 -2.75 -2.97
CA PHE A 31 5.60 -1.62 -2.55
C PHE A 31 5.72 -0.44 -3.51
N ILE A 32 6.95 -0.07 -3.88
CA ILE A 32 7.16 1.09 -4.77
C ILE A 32 6.67 0.84 -6.19
N GLY A 33 6.44 -0.42 -6.57
CA GLY A 33 5.88 -0.79 -7.86
C GLY A 33 4.36 -0.78 -7.93
N LEU A 34 3.69 -0.56 -6.81
CA LEU A 34 2.23 -0.54 -6.76
C LEU A 34 1.67 0.76 -7.35
N PRO A 35 0.39 0.74 -7.80
CA PRO A 35 -0.27 1.96 -8.23
C PRO A 35 -0.29 3.02 -7.12
N ARG A 36 -0.27 4.28 -7.51
CA ARG A 36 -0.25 5.41 -6.56
C ARG A 36 -1.39 5.36 -5.55
N GLU A 37 -2.58 5.04 -6.01
CA GLU A 37 -3.74 4.93 -5.12
C GLU A 37 -3.54 3.86 -4.06
N THR A 38 -2.99 2.73 -4.48
CA THR A 38 -2.72 1.62 -3.57
C THR A 38 -1.68 2.02 -2.54
N ILE A 39 -0.61 2.70 -2.98
CA ILE A 39 0.42 3.20 -2.07
C ILE A 39 -0.20 4.15 -1.04
N ALA A 40 -1.07 5.05 -1.47
CA ALA A 40 -1.73 6.00 -0.58
C ALA A 40 -2.60 5.28 0.45
N HIS A 41 -3.38 4.31 0.01
CA HIS A 41 -4.23 3.52 0.91
C HIS A 41 -3.41 2.73 1.93
N LEU A 42 -2.33 2.10 1.48
CA LEU A 42 -1.48 1.33 2.38
C LEU A 42 -0.74 2.22 3.36
N THR A 43 -0.30 3.40 2.92
CA THR A 43 0.35 4.37 3.81
C THR A 43 -0.59 4.81 4.92
N LEU A 44 -1.84 5.09 4.57
CA LEU A 44 -2.86 5.47 5.55
C LEU A 44 -3.09 4.34 6.55
N TRP A 45 -3.19 3.11 6.08
CA TRP A 45 -3.35 1.94 6.95
C TRP A 45 -2.15 1.78 7.88
N LEU A 46 -0.94 1.91 7.33
CA LEU A 46 0.30 1.78 8.12
C LEU A 46 0.41 2.88 9.17
N ASP A 47 0.06 4.10 8.81
CA ASP A 47 0.07 5.22 9.75
C ASP A 47 -0.87 4.96 10.92
N GLY A 48 -2.07 4.48 10.63
CA GLY A 48 -3.03 4.12 11.67
C GLY A 48 -2.55 2.96 12.53
N TYR A 49 -1.93 1.97 11.90
CA TYR A 49 -1.40 0.80 12.62
C TYR A 49 -0.34 1.20 13.66
N PHE A 50 0.50 2.18 13.33
CA PHE A 50 1.58 2.63 14.21
C PHE A 50 1.19 3.81 15.10
N THR A 51 -0.05 4.26 15.03
CA THR A 51 -0.54 5.34 15.89
C THR A 51 -0.89 4.79 17.27
N ASP A 52 -0.45 5.48 18.32
CA ASP A 52 -0.74 5.10 19.70
C ASP A 52 -2.21 5.29 20.03
N GLU A 53 -2.74 4.42 20.90
CA GLU A 53 -4.13 4.52 21.35
C GLU A 53 -4.43 5.83 22.08
N GLU A 54 -3.40 6.43 22.68
CA GLU A 54 -3.55 7.67 23.41
C GLU A 54 -3.58 8.89 22.51
N ASP A 55 -3.12 8.75 21.26
CA ASP A 55 -3.14 9.84 20.31
C ASP A 55 -4.55 10.08 19.78
N PRO A 56 -4.92 11.34 19.52
CA PRO A 56 -6.23 11.62 18.94
C PRO A 56 -6.37 10.99 17.55
N ALA A 57 -7.56 10.48 17.28
CA ALA A 57 -7.85 9.84 15.99
C ALA A 57 -8.09 10.92 14.92
N VAL A 58 -7.03 11.60 14.54
CA VAL A 58 -7.07 12.68 13.55
C VAL A 58 -6.22 12.28 12.35
N VAL A 59 -6.81 12.36 11.16
CA VAL A 59 -6.11 12.11 9.91
C VAL A 59 -5.93 13.44 9.18
N ASP A 60 -4.67 13.81 8.96
CA ASP A 60 -4.32 15.00 8.19
C ASP A 60 -3.94 14.53 6.78
N LEU A 61 -4.85 14.76 5.83
CA LEU A 61 -4.68 14.26 4.47
C LEU A 61 -3.50 14.92 3.75
N ASP A 62 -3.21 16.17 4.08
CA ASP A 62 -2.05 16.85 3.49
C ASP A 62 -0.73 16.23 3.97
N LYS A 63 -0.67 15.90 5.25
CA LYS A 63 0.51 15.24 5.81
C LYS A 63 0.65 13.81 5.29
N MET A 64 -0.46 13.13 5.02
CA MET A 64 -0.43 11.76 4.50
C MET A 64 0.30 11.68 3.17
N LYS A 65 0.12 12.67 2.31
CA LYS A 65 0.83 12.72 1.03
C LYS A 65 2.35 12.76 1.24
N GLY A 66 2.80 13.59 2.16
CA GLY A 66 4.22 13.69 2.50
C GLY A 66 4.75 12.40 3.11
N LYS A 67 3.96 11.74 3.95
CA LYS A 67 4.33 10.45 4.54
C LYS A 67 4.48 9.37 3.49
N ALA A 68 3.58 9.33 2.51
CA ALA A 68 3.66 8.38 1.40
C ALA A 68 4.93 8.61 0.57
N GLU A 69 5.26 9.86 0.28
CA GLU A 69 6.47 10.19 -0.46
C GLU A 69 7.74 9.79 0.30
N LYS A 70 7.78 10.04 1.60
CA LYS A 70 8.90 9.62 2.44
C LYS A 70 9.06 8.11 2.48
N LEU A 71 7.96 7.40 2.60
CA LEU A 71 7.98 5.94 2.63
C LEU A 71 8.45 5.36 1.30
N VAL A 72 7.98 5.89 0.18
CA VAL A 72 8.42 5.47 -1.14
C VAL A 72 9.91 5.74 -1.32
N SER A 73 10.37 6.91 -0.94
CA SER A 73 11.78 7.28 -1.05
C SER A 73 12.67 6.37 -0.20
N TYR A 74 12.26 6.11 1.04
CA TYR A 74 12.99 5.22 1.94
C TYR A 74 13.02 3.79 1.39
N CYS A 75 11.91 3.31 0.88
CA CYS A 75 11.82 1.99 0.27
C CYS A 75 12.68 1.87 -1.00
N ALA A 76 12.79 2.94 -1.78
CA ALA A 76 13.64 2.94 -2.97
C ALA A 76 15.10 2.73 -2.61
N GLN A 77 15.51 3.23 -1.46
CA GLN A 77 16.89 3.08 -0.96
C GLN A 77 17.09 1.76 -0.21
N ASN A 78 16.01 1.11 0.20
CA ASN A 78 16.07 -0.12 0.98
C ASN A 78 15.13 -1.18 0.39
N PRO A 79 15.37 -1.62 -0.85
CA PRO A 79 14.40 -2.44 -1.60
C PRO A 79 14.13 -3.81 -0.99
N ARG A 80 15.06 -4.36 -0.23
CA ARG A 80 14.90 -5.67 0.40
C ARG A 80 14.24 -5.62 1.77
N LEU A 81 14.08 -4.43 2.32
CA LEU A 81 13.46 -4.24 3.62
C LEU A 81 11.96 -4.52 3.49
N ARG A 82 11.36 -5.07 4.53
CA ARG A 82 9.90 -5.23 4.56
C ARG A 82 9.24 -3.88 4.74
N VAL A 83 8.12 -3.66 4.08
CA VAL A 83 7.41 -2.38 4.17
C VAL A 83 6.98 -2.07 5.60
N MET A 84 6.64 -3.08 6.41
CA MET A 84 6.29 -2.86 7.81
C MET A 84 7.44 -2.25 8.58
N THR A 85 8.65 -2.75 8.37
CA THR A 85 9.86 -2.21 9.02
C THR A 85 10.15 -0.79 8.53
N ALA A 86 10.06 -0.57 7.24
CA ALA A 86 10.26 0.75 6.66
C ALA A 86 9.26 1.76 7.21
N ALA A 87 8.00 1.37 7.31
CA ALA A 87 6.95 2.22 7.85
C ALA A 87 7.21 2.57 9.32
N GLU A 88 7.65 1.62 10.10
CA GLU A 88 8.01 1.88 11.50
C GLU A 88 9.12 2.92 11.59
N ASP A 89 10.15 2.80 10.74
CA ASP A 89 11.27 3.73 10.75
C ASP A 89 10.87 5.13 10.30
N VAL A 90 9.98 5.24 9.33
CA VAL A 90 9.62 6.52 8.70
C VAL A 90 8.44 7.19 9.39
N LEU A 91 7.43 6.42 9.78
CA LEU A 91 6.17 6.98 10.26
C LEU A 91 6.12 7.18 11.78
N VAL A 92 6.87 6.39 12.53
CA VAL A 92 6.86 6.46 13.99
C VAL A 92 7.88 7.47 14.52
N LYS A 93 8.94 7.66 13.78
CA LYS A 93 10.02 8.60 14.16
C LYS A 93 9.88 9.97 13.46
#